data_d19782aff2cf25d3dcc16883823a31a1
#
_entry.id   d19782aff2cf25d3dcc16883823a31a1
#
_cell.length_a   1.000
_cell.length_b   1.000
_cell.length_c   1.000
_cell.angle_alpha   90.00
_cell.angle_beta   90.00
_cell.angle_gamma   90.00
#
_symmetry.space_group_name_H-M   'P 1'
#
loop_
_entity.id
_entity.type
_entity.pdbx_description
1 polymer ?
#
loop_
_entity_poly.entity_id
_entity_poly.type
_entity_poly.pdbx_seq_one_letter_code
_entity_poly.pdbx_strand_id
1 'polypeptide(L)'
;KKLNDNIYHKITATAKDLVSTGEQIEREFGIPIVNKRISVTPIALIGGSACKKSEDYVTIARTLDKAAKEVGVNFIGGYSALVSKSMTKSDENLIRSIPEALACTDRVCSSINVGSTRTGINMDAVRLSGEIIKATAEATKENDSLGCAKLVVFCNAPDDNPFMAGAFLGVTEGDA
;
A
#
# COMPACT_ATOMS: atom_id res chain seq x y z
N LYS A 1 2.08 -18.82 0.71
CA LYS A 1 2.70 -18.95 2.04
C LYS A 1 4.13 -18.41 2.02
N LYS A 2 5.07 -18.98 1.27
CA LYS A 2 6.47 -18.54 1.23
C LYS A 2 6.66 -17.04 0.93
N LEU A 3 5.87 -16.47 0.00
CA LEU A 3 5.92 -15.03 -0.31
C LEU A 3 5.54 -14.19 0.92
N ASN A 4 4.46 -14.53 1.58
CA ASN A 4 3.99 -13.80 2.76
C ASN A 4 5.01 -13.87 3.91
N ASP A 5 5.61 -15.05 4.12
CA ASP A 5 6.66 -15.22 5.13
C ASP A 5 7.88 -14.32 4.82
N ASN A 6 8.31 -14.27 3.54
CA ASN A 6 9.41 -13.42 3.11
C ASN A 6 9.10 -11.93 3.29
N ILE A 7 7.90 -11.49 2.90
CA ILE A 7 7.46 -10.09 3.08
C ILE A 7 7.47 -9.73 4.57
N TYR A 8 6.88 -10.57 5.41
CA TYR A 8 6.84 -10.34 6.85
C TYR A 8 8.25 -10.21 7.45
N HIS A 9 9.12 -11.17 7.18
CA HIS A 9 10.49 -11.16 7.70
C HIS A 9 11.32 -9.98 7.19
N LYS A 10 11.18 -9.62 5.91
CA LYS A 10 11.87 -8.45 5.34
C LYS A 10 11.48 -7.18 6.08
N ILE A 11 10.19 -6.91 6.23
CA ILE A 11 9.67 -5.70 6.89
C ILE A 11 10.11 -5.67 8.36
N THR A 12 9.89 -6.74 9.10
CA THR A 12 10.19 -6.77 10.54
C THR A 12 11.68 -6.67 10.83
N ALA A 13 12.53 -7.25 9.98
CA ALA A 13 13.98 -7.16 10.12
C ALA A 13 14.52 -5.76 9.78
N THR A 14 14.04 -5.17 8.67
CA THR A 14 14.54 -3.88 8.19
C THR A 14 14.05 -2.72 9.06
N ALA A 15 12.80 -2.74 9.49
CA ALA A 15 12.17 -1.64 10.21
C ALA A 15 12.14 -1.80 11.74
N LYS A 16 12.87 -2.78 12.30
CA LYS A 16 12.84 -3.12 13.73
C LYS A 16 13.13 -1.94 14.67
N ASP A 17 14.01 -1.03 14.26
CA ASP A 17 14.48 0.08 15.08
C ASP A 17 13.77 1.41 14.73
N LEU A 18 12.88 1.44 13.74
CA LEU A 18 12.24 2.67 13.24
C LEU A 18 11.50 3.44 14.34
N VAL A 19 10.68 2.75 15.11
CA VAL A 19 9.84 3.38 16.15
C VAL A 19 10.70 3.86 17.29
N SER A 20 11.62 3.04 17.81
CA SER A 20 12.52 3.40 18.91
C SER A 20 13.45 4.57 18.55
N THR A 21 13.95 4.60 17.30
CA THR A 21 14.75 5.72 16.80
C THR A 21 13.91 7.01 16.75
N GLY A 22 12.67 6.93 16.22
CA GLY A 22 11.77 8.08 16.22
C GLY A 22 11.48 8.61 17.61
N GLU A 23 11.25 7.75 18.59
CA GLU A 23 11.04 8.15 20.00
C GLU A 23 12.30 8.73 20.64
N GLN A 24 13.48 8.25 20.26
CA GLN A 24 14.74 8.84 20.72
C GLN A 24 14.90 10.26 20.18
N ILE A 25 14.63 10.49 18.90
CA ILE A 25 14.66 11.82 18.28
C ILE A 25 13.66 12.77 18.97
N GLU A 26 12.44 12.30 19.26
CA GLU A 26 11.45 13.09 20.01
C GLU A 26 11.99 13.55 21.37
N ARG A 27 12.63 12.65 22.11
CA ARG A 27 13.20 12.97 23.42
C ARG A 27 14.40 13.93 23.33
N GLU A 28 15.24 13.75 22.31
CA GLU A 28 16.47 14.52 22.16
C GLU A 28 16.19 15.96 21.68
N PHE A 29 15.28 16.11 20.73
CA PHE A 29 15.02 17.41 20.08
C PHE A 29 13.72 18.08 20.55
N GLY A 30 12.91 17.43 21.36
CA GLY A 30 11.64 17.97 21.82
C GLY A 30 10.59 18.16 20.70
N ILE A 31 10.77 17.48 19.56
CA ILE A 31 9.87 17.61 18.40
C ILE A 31 9.00 16.34 18.33
N PRO A 32 7.66 16.43 18.44
CA PRO A 32 6.81 15.27 18.37
C PRO A 32 6.78 14.66 16.95
N ILE A 33 7.10 13.38 16.83
CA ILE A 33 6.96 12.60 15.59
C ILE A 33 5.64 11.81 15.67
N VAL A 34 4.56 12.45 15.30
CA VAL A 34 3.18 11.96 15.50
C VAL A 34 2.90 10.68 14.72
N ASN A 35 3.50 10.53 13.54
CA ASN A 35 3.27 9.36 12.68
C ASN A 35 4.59 8.76 12.19
N LYS A 36 4.74 7.47 12.42
CA LYS A 36 5.82 6.65 11.90
C LYS A 36 5.24 5.68 10.88
N ARG A 37 5.78 5.64 9.67
CA ARG A 37 5.17 4.94 8.52
C ARG A 37 6.21 4.16 7.75
N ILE A 38 5.77 3.08 7.09
CA ILE A 38 6.57 2.29 6.15
C ILE A 38 5.92 2.36 4.78
N SER A 39 6.72 2.45 3.74
CA SER A 39 6.30 2.21 2.35
C SER A 39 7.06 1.01 1.81
N VAL A 40 6.35 0.12 1.11
CA VAL A 40 6.94 -1.04 0.42
C VAL A 40 6.76 -0.90 -1.08
N THR A 41 7.59 -1.61 -1.84
CA THR A 41 7.44 -1.73 -3.30
C THR A 41 6.00 -2.12 -3.64
N PRO A 42 5.39 -1.54 -4.70
CA PRO A 42 4.01 -1.85 -5.08
C PRO A 42 3.73 -3.35 -5.14
N ILE A 43 2.77 -3.78 -4.33
CA ILE A 43 2.46 -5.22 -4.15
C ILE A 43 1.98 -5.86 -5.45
N ALA A 44 1.38 -5.11 -6.39
CA ALA A 44 1.03 -5.64 -7.69
C ALA A 44 2.25 -6.17 -8.46
N LEU A 45 3.42 -5.53 -8.31
CA LEU A 45 4.67 -5.98 -8.93
C LEU A 45 5.22 -7.23 -8.23
N ILE A 46 5.25 -7.22 -6.90
CA ILE A 46 5.78 -8.34 -6.09
C ILE A 46 4.89 -9.58 -6.22
N GLY A 47 3.57 -9.38 -6.20
CA GLY A 47 2.59 -10.45 -6.23
C GLY A 47 2.41 -11.11 -7.60
N GLY A 48 2.83 -10.46 -8.69
CA GLY A 48 2.52 -10.86 -10.05
C GLY A 48 2.89 -12.30 -10.42
N SER A 49 3.97 -12.81 -9.87
CA SER A 49 4.42 -14.19 -10.11
C SER A 49 3.73 -15.24 -9.23
N ALA A 50 3.18 -14.84 -8.09
CA ALA A 50 2.70 -15.75 -7.06
C ALA A 50 1.17 -15.70 -6.86
N CYS A 51 0.54 -14.56 -7.09
CA CYS A 51 -0.88 -14.32 -6.89
C CYS A 51 -1.65 -14.46 -8.21
N LYS A 52 -2.65 -15.32 -8.22
CA LYS A 52 -3.48 -15.56 -9.41
C LYS A 52 -4.88 -15.00 -9.27
N LYS A 53 -5.33 -14.74 -8.06
CA LYS A 53 -6.67 -14.27 -7.72
C LYS A 53 -6.60 -13.10 -6.74
N SER A 54 -7.70 -12.35 -6.62
CA SER A 54 -7.83 -11.23 -5.69
C SER A 54 -7.65 -11.67 -4.23
N GLU A 55 -8.16 -12.84 -3.85
CA GLU A 55 -8.04 -13.38 -2.50
C GLU A 55 -6.58 -13.63 -2.08
N ASP A 56 -5.71 -13.97 -3.04
CA ASP A 56 -4.28 -14.14 -2.77
C ASP A 56 -3.66 -12.82 -2.29
N TYR A 57 -4.08 -11.69 -2.88
CA TYR A 57 -3.62 -10.36 -2.49
C TYR A 57 -4.15 -9.94 -1.11
N VAL A 58 -5.37 -10.31 -0.75
CA VAL A 58 -5.91 -10.07 0.61
C VAL A 58 -5.03 -10.74 1.67
N THR A 59 -4.49 -11.92 1.40
CA THR A 59 -3.55 -12.57 2.34
C THR A 59 -2.25 -11.78 2.52
N ILE A 60 -1.78 -11.10 1.46
CA ILE A 60 -0.62 -10.20 1.55
C ILE A 60 -0.98 -8.97 2.38
N ALA A 61 -2.16 -8.36 2.18
CA ALA A 61 -2.60 -7.22 2.98
C ALA A 61 -2.61 -7.55 4.48
N ARG A 62 -3.14 -8.72 4.86
CA ARG A 62 -3.10 -9.19 6.26
C ARG A 62 -1.68 -9.39 6.78
N THR A 63 -0.76 -9.82 5.91
CA THR A 63 0.66 -9.97 6.26
C THR A 63 1.32 -8.61 6.49
N LEU A 64 1.03 -7.61 5.64
CA LEU A 64 1.49 -6.24 5.82
C LEU A 64 0.98 -5.63 7.13
N ASP A 65 -0.30 -5.80 7.42
CA ASP A 65 -0.93 -5.33 8.65
C ASP A 65 -0.29 -5.94 9.90
N LYS A 66 -0.05 -7.26 9.86
CA LYS A 66 0.65 -7.98 10.92
C LYS A 66 2.07 -7.45 11.12
N ALA A 67 2.83 -7.26 10.06
CA ALA A 67 4.19 -6.72 10.13
C ALA A 67 4.20 -5.28 10.67
N ALA A 68 3.26 -4.44 10.22
CA ALA A 68 3.11 -3.07 10.71
C ALA A 68 2.76 -3.01 12.21
N LYS A 69 1.93 -3.94 12.68
CA LYS A 69 1.60 -4.08 14.11
C LYS A 69 2.80 -4.53 14.93
N GLU A 70 3.58 -5.48 14.43
CA GLU A 70 4.80 -5.97 15.08
C GLU A 70 5.86 -4.88 15.23
N VAL A 71 6.12 -4.13 14.17
CA VAL A 71 7.08 -3.00 14.18
C VAL A 71 6.55 -1.80 14.98
N GLY A 72 5.25 -1.68 15.16
CA GLY A 72 4.62 -0.59 15.91
C GLY A 72 4.36 0.69 15.08
N VAL A 73 4.48 0.66 13.75
CA VAL A 73 4.21 1.82 12.89
C VAL A 73 2.72 2.11 12.76
N ASN A 74 2.37 3.36 12.51
CA ASN A 74 0.98 3.78 12.40
C ASN A 74 0.32 3.28 11.10
N PHE A 75 1.06 3.35 9.97
CA PHE A 75 0.58 2.94 8.66
C PHE A 75 1.67 2.25 7.85
N ILE A 76 1.24 1.40 6.93
CA ILE A 76 2.07 0.78 5.90
C ILE A 76 1.43 0.98 4.54
N GLY A 77 2.13 1.68 3.65
CA GLY A 77 1.76 1.90 2.25
C GLY A 77 2.41 0.91 1.31
N GLY A 78 1.96 0.90 0.06
CA GLY A 78 2.48 0.04 -0.99
C GLY A 78 1.55 -1.11 -1.39
N TYR A 79 0.37 -1.23 -0.79
CA TYR A 79 -0.70 -2.08 -1.33
C TYR A 79 -1.30 -1.42 -2.58
N SER A 80 -0.50 -1.38 -3.67
CA SER A 80 -0.65 -0.43 -4.75
C SER A 80 -0.47 -1.08 -6.11
N ALA A 81 -1.08 -0.45 -7.13
CA ALA A 81 -0.91 -0.77 -8.54
C ALA A 81 -0.57 0.48 -9.35
N LEU A 82 0.42 0.37 -10.25
CA LEU A 82 0.86 1.43 -11.14
C LEU A 82 0.33 1.14 -12.56
N VAL A 83 -0.81 1.72 -12.90
CA VAL A 83 -1.57 1.38 -14.11
C VAL A 83 -1.70 2.54 -15.10
N SER A 84 -0.88 3.56 -14.96
CA SER A 84 -0.90 4.74 -15.83
C SER A 84 -0.66 4.41 -17.32
N LYS A 85 0.21 3.44 -17.60
CA LYS A 85 0.56 3.03 -18.97
C LYS A 85 -0.32 1.89 -19.48
N SER A 86 -0.53 0.89 -18.65
CA SER A 86 -1.35 -0.29 -18.94
C SER A 86 -1.68 -1.01 -17.64
N MET A 87 -2.70 -1.83 -17.65
CA MET A 87 -3.13 -2.63 -16.52
C MET A 87 -2.94 -4.12 -16.84
N THR A 88 -2.09 -4.79 -16.08
CA THR A 88 -1.92 -6.23 -16.16
C THR A 88 -3.02 -6.96 -15.39
N LYS A 89 -3.12 -8.28 -15.59
CA LYS A 89 -4.05 -9.10 -14.80
C LYS A 89 -3.71 -9.09 -13.30
N SER A 90 -2.43 -8.97 -12.98
CA SER A 90 -1.94 -8.81 -11.61
C SER A 90 -2.43 -7.51 -10.97
N ASP A 91 -2.30 -6.40 -11.68
CA ASP A 91 -2.79 -5.10 -11.24
C ASP A 91 -4.30 -5.13 -11.00
N GLU A 92 -5.05 -5.67 -11.96
CA GLU A 92 -6.52 -5.81 -11.86
C GLU A 92 -6.92 -6.64 -10.64
N ASN A 93 -6.27 -7.78 -10.41
CA ASN A 93 -6.56 -8.64 -9.25
C ASN A 93 -6.28 -7.92 -7.93
N LEU A 94 -5.16 -7.18 -7.83
CA LEU A 94 -4.87 -6.37 -6.65
C LEU A 94 -5.93 -5.28 -6.46
N ILE A 95 -6.23 -4.51 -7.51
CA ILE A 95 -7.21 -3.41 -7.42
C ILE A 95 -8.57 -3.95 -6.96
N ARG A 96 -9.03 -5.07 -7.52
CA ARG A 96 -10.30 -5.69 -7.10
C ARG A 96 -10.29 -6.25 -5.68
N SER A 97 -9.11 -6.52 -5.11
CA SER A 97 -8.97 -6.98 -3.73
C SER A 97 -9.01 -5.85 -2.69
N ILE A 98 -8.87 -4.57 -3.10
CA ILE A 98 -8.77 -3.42 -2.20
C ILE A 98 -9.93 -3.32 -1.20
N PRO A 99 -11.20 -3.46 -1.60
CA PRO A 99 -12.30 -3.34 -0.65
C PRO A 99 -12.20 -4.32 0.52
N GLU A 100 -11.96 -5.59 0.23
CA GLU A 100 -11.80 -6.61 1.26
C GLU A 100 -10.52 -6.40 2.07
N ALA A 101 -9.40 -6.07 1.40
CA ALA A 101 -8.13 -5.83 2.05
C ALA A 101 -8.23 -4.69 3.08
N LEU A 102 -8.83 -3.56 2.72
CA LEU A 102 -8.98 -2.41 3.61
C LEU A 102 -10.05 -2.61 4.70
N ALA A 103 -11.03 -3.46 4.45
CA ALA A 103 -12.01 -3.84 5.46
C ALA A 103 -11.42 -4.76 6.54
N CYS A 104 -10.48 -5.63 6.19
CA CYS A 104 -9.91 -6.63 7.11
C CYS A 104 -8.55 -6.24 7.70
N THR A 105 -8.08 -5.00 7.47
CA THR A 105 -6.80 -4.48 7.97
C THR A 105 -6.94 -3.09 8.56
N ASP A 106 -6.12 -2.78 9.59
CA ASP A 106 -6.18 -1.50 10.29
C ASP A 106 -5.17 -0.50 9.72
N ARG A 107 -3.95 -0.93 9.43
CA ARG A 107 -2.79 -0.06 9.13
C ARG A 107 -2.40 -0.02 7.67
N VAL A 108 -2.99 -0.86 6.83
CA VAL A 108 -2.66 -0.92 5.40
C VAL A 108 -3.31 0.25 4.65
N CYS A 109 -2.48 0.96 3.87
CA CYS A 109 -2.92 1.98 2.93
C CYS A 109 -2.70 1.51 1.50
N SER A 110 -3.61 1.90 0.61
CA SER A 110 -3.63 1.50 -0.79
C SER A 110 -3.60 2.69 -1.72
N SER A 111 -3.04 2.50 -2.92
CA SER A 111 -3.10 3.50 -3.97
C SER A 111 -3.17 2.89 -5.37
N ILE A 112 -3.75 3.67 -6.29
CA ILE A 112 -3.84 3.35 -7.71
C ILE A 112 -3.30 4.55 -8.48
N ASN A 113 -2.22 4.40 -9.24
CA ASN A 113 -1.71 5.45 -10.11
C ASN A 113 -2.26 5.27 -11.52
N VAL A 114 -3.21 6.12 -11.92
CA VAL A 114 -3.99 5.99 -13.16
C VAL A 114 -3.46 6.83 -14.32
N GLY A 115 -2.50 7.72 -14.10
CA GLY A 115 -2.02 8.60 -15.16
C GLY A 115 -0.69 9.27 -14.88
N SER A 116 -0.06 9.74 -15.95
CA SER A 116 1.14 10.59 -15.90
C SER A 116 1.21 11.49 -17.12
N THR A 117 2.02 12.56 -17.05
CA THR A 117 2.29 13.44 -18.20
C THR A 117 2.95 12.70 -19.36
N ARG A 118 3.64 11.59 -19.10
CA ARG A 118 4.28 10.74 -20.12
C ARG A 118 3.31 9.83 -20.86
N THR A 119 2.34 9.27 -20.15
CA THR A 119 1.48 8.19 -20.66
C THR A 119 0.04 8.63 -20.88
N GLY A 120 -0.33 9.82 -20.40
CA GLY A 120 -1.72 10.25 -20.35
C GLY A 120 -2.48 9.55 -19.18
N ILE A 121 -3.79 9.51 -19.29
CA ILE A 121 -4.68 8.93 -18.29
C ILE A 121 -5.26 7.61 -18.80
N ASN A 122 -5.14 6.56 -18.01
CA ASN A 122 -5.78 5.26 -18.27
C ASN A 122 -7.26 5.32 -17.82
N MET A 123 -8.16 5.57 -18.76
CA MET A 123 -9.59 5.74 -18.47
C MET A 123 -10.26 4.45 -17.95
N ASP A 124 -9.77 3.26 -18.34
CA ASP A 124 -10.27 2.00 -17.80
C ASP A 124 -9.89 1.86 -16.31
N ALA A 125 -8.68 2.28 -15.95
CA ALA A 125 -8.25 2.32 -14.56
C ALA A 125 -9.05 3.36 -13.75
N VAL A 126 -9.37 4.52 -14.33
CA VAL A 126 -10.23 5.54 -13.69
C VAL A 126 -11.62 4.97 -13.40
N ARG A 127 -12.24 4.33 -14.40
CA ARG A 127 -13.56 3.69 -14.23
C ARG A 127 -13.51 2.62 -13.13
N LEU A 128 -12.53 1.72 -13.19
CA LEU A 128 -12.36 0.68 -12.18
C LEU A 128 -12.12 1.29 -10.78
N SER A 129 -11.32 2.36 -10.68
CA SER A 129 -11.09 3.05 -9.40
C SER A 129 -12.38 3.59 -8.79
N GLY A 130 -13.29 4.14 -9.61
CA GLY A 130 -14.60 4.60 -9.14
C GLY A 130 -15.46 3.45 -8.57
N GLU A 131 -15.47 2.29 -9.26
CA GLU A 131 -16.14 1.08 -8.79
C GLU A 131 -15.57 0.61 -7.44
N ILE A 132 -14.23 0.62 -7.32
CA ILE A 132 -13.52 0.18 -6.12
C ILE A 132 -13.72 1.14 -4.94
N ILE A 133 -13.72 2.45 -5.16
CA ILE A 133 -14.01 3.44 -4.10
C ILE A 133 -15.41 3.18 -3.53
N LYS A 134 -16.42 3.00 -4.39
CA LYS A 134 -17.79 2.68 -3.95
C LYS A 134 -17.84 1.36 -3.18
N ALA A 135 -17.20 0.32 -3.69
CA ALA A 135 -17.14 -0.98 -3.02
C ALA A 135 -16.41 -0.91 -1.67
N THR A 136 -15.35 -0.11 -1.56
CA THR A 136 -14.61 0.11 -0.31
C THR A 136 -15.47 0.84 0.72
N ALA A 137 -16.20 1.87 0.30
CA ALA A 137 -17.15 2.57 1.18
C ALA A 137 -18.20 1.61 1.75
N GLU A 138 -18.79 0.78 0.89
CA GLU A 138 -19.78 -0.22 1.32
C GLU A 138 -19.19 -1.31 2.23
N ALA A 139 -17.99 -1.82 1.90
CA ALA A 139 -17.33 -2.85 2.68
C ALA A 139 -16.91 -2.38 4.08
N THR A 140 -16.75 -1.06 4.28
CA THR A 140 -16.31 -0.46 5.55
C THR A 140 -17.36 0.45 6.19
N LYS A 141 -18.62 0.37 5.76
CA LYS A 141 -19.70 1.25 6.22
C LYS A 141 -19.94 1.20 7.72
N GLU A 142 -19.78 0.03 8.34
CA GLU A 142 -19.92 -0.15 9.79
C GLU A 142 -18.83 0.57 10.60
N ASN A 143 -17.78 1.04 9.91
CA ASN A 143 -16.67 1.83 10.47
C ASN A 143 -16.55 3.17 9.71
N ASP A 144 -17.67 3.88 9.55
CA ASP A 144 -17.78 5.21 8.92
C ASP A 144 -17.13 5.30 7.54
N SER A 145 -17.10 4.20 6.80
CA SER A 145 -16.41 4.06 5.50
C SER A 145 -14.92 4.44 5.54
N LEU A 146 -14.26 4.23 6.68
CA LEU A 146 -12.87 4.62 6.93
C LEU A 146 -11.86 3.96 5.95
N GLY A 147 -12.24 2.85 5.31
CA GLY A 147 -11.45 2.26 4.23
C GLY A 147 -11.13 3.25 3.10
N CYS A 148 -12.06 4.16 2.79
CA CYS A 148 -11.83 5.18 1.77
C CYS A 148 -10.76 6.20 2.17
N ALA A 149 -10.57 6.47 3.45
CA ALA A 149 -9.49 7.35 3.94
C ALA A 149 -8.10 6.72 3.81
N LYS A 150 -8.03 5.40 3.58
CA LYS A 150 -6.80 4.64 3.36
C LYS A 150 -6.55 4.31 1.88
N LEU A 151 -7.37 4.83 0.96
CA LEU A 151 -7.27 4.60 -0.48
C LEU A 151 -7.06 5.94 -1.21
N VAL A 152 -6.03 6.01 -2.05
CA VAL A 152 -5.74 7.19 -2.88
C VAL A 152 -5.65 6.79 -4.35
N VAL A 153 -6.27 7.57 -5.22
CA VAL A 153 -6.08 7.48 -6.67
C VAL A 153 -5.19 8.63 -7.11
N PHE A 154 -4.02 8.31 -7.66
CA PHE A 154 -3.03 9.28 -8.11
C PHE A 154 -3.09 9.47 -9.61
N CYS A 155 -2.84 10.71 -10.04
CA CYS A 155 -2.52 11.06 -11.41
C CYS A 155 -1.31 11.98 -11.39
N ASN A 156 -0.33 11.68 -12.23
CA ASN A 156 0.91 12.45 -12.38
C ASN A 156 1.73 12.60 -11.09
N ALA A 157 1.74 11.57 -10.25
CA ALA A 157 2.67 11.50 -9.14
C ALA A 157 4.11 11.37 -9.69
N PRO A 158 5.08 12.09 -9.13
CA PRO A 158 6.49 11.92 -9.51
C PRO A 158 6.97 10.51 -9.17
N ASP A 159 7.94 10.03 -9.94
CA ASP A 159 8.64 8.79 -9.64
C ASP A 159 9.34 8.93 -8.27
N ASP A 160 9.48 7.83 -7.56
CA ASP A 160 10.12 7.76 -6.24
C ASP A 160 9.48 8.64 -5.16
N ASN A 161 8.19 8.80 -5.24
CA ASN A 161 7.44 9.53 -4.23
C ASN A 161 7.10 8.62 -3.02
N PRO A 162 7.70 8.85 -1.84
CA PRO A 162 7.45 8.07 -0.63
C PRO A 162 6.16 8.51 0.08
N PHE A 163 5.12 8.83 -0.67
CA PHE A 163 3.86 9.26 -0.07
C PHE A 163 3.18 8.12 0.69
N MET A 164 2.51 8.46 1.78
CA MET A 164 1.92 7.55 2.77
C MET A 164 1.13 6.37 2.19
N ALA A 165 0.38 6.58 1.14
CA ALA A 165 -0.49 5.56 0.53
C ALA A 165 0.17 4.82 -0.62
N GLY A 166 1.30 5.29 -1.15
CA GLY A 166 1.97 4.69 -2.30
C GLY A 166 3.47 4.90 -2.25
N ALA A 167 4.20 3.81 -2.27
CA ALA A 167 5.58 3.85 -2.69
C ALA A 167 5.58 3.70 -4.21
N PHE A 168 6.08 4.71 -4.90
CA PHE A 168 6.37 4.64 -6.34
C PHE A 168 7.85 4.27 -6.53
N LEU A 169 8.39 3.42 -5.64
CA LEU A 169 9.78 3.01 -5.68
C LEU A 169 10.07 2.22 -6.95
N GLY A 170 11.11 2.62 -7.65
CA GLY A 170 11.65 1.88 -8.77
C GLY A 170 12.25 0.54 -8.33
N VAL A 171 12.44 -0.35 -9.30
CA VAL A 171 13.06 -1.68 -9.05
C VAL A 171 14.54 -1.63 -8.73
N THR A 172 15.18 -0.48 -8.91
CA THR A 172 16.62 -0.29 -8.77
C THR A 172 17.03 0.36 -7.45
N GLU A 173 16.07 0.72 -6.61
CA GLU A 173 16.35 1.40 -5.36
C GLU A 173 16.74 0.44 -4.26
N GLY A 174 17.74 0.85 -3.50
CA GLY A 174 18.22 0.09 -2.37
C GLY A 174 17.24 0.07 -1.21
N ASP A 175 17.44 -0.86 -0.32
CA ASP A 175 16.76 -0.91 0.98
C ASP A 175 17.33 0.21 1.86
N ALA A 176 16.70 1.37 1.84
CA ALA A 176 17.08 2.46 2.74
C ALA A 176 16.50 2.23 4.12
#